data_51ae70b514cdbf638ec898e42f6971ae
#
_entry.id   51ae70b514cdbf638ec898e42f6971ae
#
_cell.length_a   1.000
_cell.length_b   1.000
_cell.length_c   1.000
_cell.angle_alpha   90.00
_cell.angle_beta   90.00
_cell.angle_gamma   90.00
#
_symmetry.space_group_name_H-M   'P 1'
#
loop_
_entity.id
_entity.type
_entity.pdbx_description
1 polymer ?
#
loop_
_entity_poly.entity_id
_entity_poly.type
_entity_poly.pdbx_seq_one_letter_code
_entity_poly.pdbx_strand_id
1 'polypeptide(L)'
;KELSSDDFVYGKNPKYSLVRKHRFEGIGTLEAHIELKNNIIESINMVGDYFLLGDIDHDFLYLLKGCEFTREAVEERLEDIDLSTIIRGLKLRQFLRLLFGREPHVMKPKWLKIDLTSKKSTGETAGILAKHHLNTICTSGLCPNRSECWMARTATLMIGGDICTRKCRFCNTLSGRPRLLNPDEPRRVAESVKALKLRYAVITSVDRDDLPDYGAAHWIKTIEEIRRLNPDTKIELLIPDFMGKADLIRQVMATHPHVAGHNMETVRRLTPSVRSVARYERSLDVLREIANCGITAKTGFMLGLGETHEEILETMDDILSTGCQRLTLGQYLQPTVDHLPVKAYITPEKFAEYKQIALEKGFKHVVSGPLVRSSYHAAEGI
;
A
#
# COMPACT_ATOMS: atom_id res chain seq x y z
N LYS A 1 -39.97 38.01 30.70
CA LYS A 1 -38.92 38.31 31.73
C LYS A 1 -37.86 37.20 31.83
N GLU A 2 -38.15 35.95 31.41
CA GLU A 2 -37.17 34.83 31.42
C GLU A 2 -36.20 34.85 30.28
N LEU A 3 -36.57 35.44 29.14
CA LEU A 3 -35.73 35.47 27.90
C LEU A 3 -34.66 36.59 27.87
N SER A 4 -34.61 37.42 28.92
CA SER A 4 -33.65 38.53 29.02
C SER A 4 -32.75 38.45 30.27
N SER A 5 -32.67 37.30 30.92
CA SER A 5 -31.71 37.11 32.01
C SER A 5 -30.28 36.92 31.45
N ASP A 6 -29.30 37.50 32.11
CA ASP A 6 -27.89 37.31 31.76
C ASP A 6 -27.49 35.84 31.75
N ASP A 7 -28.11 34.97 32.54
CA ASP A 7 -27.95 33.52 32.55
C ASP A 7 -28.51 32.83 31.28
N PHE A 8 -29.50 33.42 30.59
CA PHE A 8 -30.02 32.91 29.34
C PHE A 8 -29.17 33.37 28.14
N VAL A 9 -28.63 34.60 28.21
CA VAL A 9 -27.79 35.18 27.13
C VAL A 9 -26.32 34.79 27.27
N TYR A 10 -25.85 34.59 28.52
CA TYR A 10 -24.45 34.25 28.85
C TYR A 10 -24.37 33.00 29.74
N GLY A 11 -25.34 32.09 29.65
CA GLY A 11 -25.35 30.82 30.37
C GLY A 11 -23.98 30.11 30.24
N LYS A 12 -23.47 29.61 31.37
CA LYS A 12 -22.13 29.05 31.54
C LYS A 12 -21.67 28.28 30.28
N ASN A 13 -20.81 28.89 29.48
CA ASN A 13 -20.06 28.14 28.48
C ASN A 13 -19.42 26.96 29.20
N PRO A 14 -19.65 25.72 28.77
CA PRO A 14 -18.96 24.57 29.34
C PRO A 14 -17.47 24.88 29.29
N LYS A 15 -16.78 24.76 30.45
CA LYS A 15 -15.32 24.95 30.49
C LYS A 15 -14.68 23.75 29.84
N TYR A 16 -14.52 23.79 28.53
CA TYR A 16 -13.77 22.76 27.82
C TYR A 16 -12.35 22.71 28.33
N SER A 17 -11.86 21.51 28.60
CA SER A 17 -10.47 21.29 29.04
C SER A 17 -9.45 21.62 27.94
N LEU A 18 -9.89 21.52 26.67
CA LEU A 18 -9.03 21.70 25.52
C LEU A 18 -9.79 22.29 24.33
N VAL A 19 -9.22 23.31 23.72
CA VAL A 19 -9.73 23.88 22.46
C VAL A 19 -8.63 23.75 21.39
N ARG A 20 -9.00 23.26 20.21
CA ARG A 20 -8.13 23.12 19.05
C ARG A 20 -8.73 23.81 17.85
N LYS A 21 -7.95 24.65 17.16
CA LYS A 21 -8.41 25.41 16.00
C LYS A 21 -7.44 25.29 14.84
N HIS A 22 -7.96 25.06 13.65
CA HIS A 22 -7.16 25.05 12.42
C HIS A 22 -8.00 25.47 11.21
N ARG A 23 -7.36 26.19 10.26
CA ARG A 23 -7.95 26.52 8.97
C ARG A 23 -7.43 25.56 7.91
N PHE A 24 -8.34 24.92 7.20
CA PHE A 24 -8.01 24.01 6.09
C PHE A 24 -8.47 24.64 4.78
N GLU A 25 -7.59 24.60 3.76
CA GLU A 25 -7.93 25.06 2.43
C GLU A 25 -9.04 24.19 1.81
N GLY A 26 -10.05 24.83 1.23
CA GLY A 26 -11.22 24.15 0.64
C GLY A 26 -12.26 23.61 1.63
N ILE A 27 -12.04 23.73 2.95
CA ILE A 27 -13.01 23.29 3.97
C ILE A 27 -13.50 24.48 4.81
N GLY A 28 -12.58 25.31 5.29
CA GLY A 28 -12.85 26.41 6.21
C GLY A 28 -12.05 26.32 7.51
N THR A 29 -12.48 27.07 8.51
CA THR A 29 -11.89 27.03 9.85
C THR A 29 -12.68 26.06 10.70
N LEU A 30 -11.99 25.09 11.29
CA LEU A 30 -12.55 24.12 12.24
C LEU A 30 -12.00 24.43 13.63
N GLU A 31 -12.85 24.39 14.62
CA GLU A 31 -12.51 24.54 16.03
C GLU A 31 -13.18 23.43 16.83
N ALA A 32 -12.40 22.57 17.49
CA ALA A 32 -12.86 21.49 18.34
C ALA A 32 -12.77 21.89 19.81
N HIS A 33 -13.86 21.81 20.53
CA HIS A 33 -13.99 22.04 21.95
C HIS A 33 -14.15 20.70 22.66
N ILE A 34 -13.17 20.30 23.47
CA ILE A 34 -13.04 18.95 24.00
C ILE A 34 -13.01 19.03 25.54
N GLU A 35 -13.81 18.20 26.17
CA GLU A 35 -13.78 17.98 27.61
C GLU A 35 -13.15 16.61 27.88
N LEU A 36 -12.09 16.61 28.67
CA LEU A 36 -11.33 15.42 29.00
C LEU A 36 -11.41 15.11 30.50
N LYS A 37 -11.57 13.83 30.81
CA LYS A 37 -11.42 13.30 32.17
C LYS A 37 -10.54 12.07 32.16
N ASN A 38 -9.43 12.13 32.88
CA ASN A 38 -8.41 11.04 32.87
C ASN A 38 -7.96 10.63 31.47
N ASN A 39 -7.76 11.61 30.59
CA ASN A 39 -7.40 11.43 29.18
C ASN A 39 -8.47 10.73 28.31
N ILE A 40 -9.72 10.64 28.82
CA ILE A 40 -10.87 10.11 28.08
C ILE A 40 -11.73 11.29 27.62
N ILE A 41 -12.24 11.24 26.39
CA ILE A 41 -13.16 12.25 25.85
C ILE A 41 -14.52 12.09 26.51
N GLU A 42 -14.91 13.02 27.36
CA GLU A 42 -16.28 13.09 27.95
C GLU A 42 -17.25 13.73 26.97
N SER A 43 -16.81 14.82 26.33
CA SER A 43 -17.59 15.51 25.30
C SER A 43 -16.65 16.16 24.28
N ILE A 44 -17.14 16.29 23.06
CA ILE A 44 -16.48 17.03 21.98
C ILE A 44 -17.54 17.77 21.18
N ASN A 45 -17.25 19.01 20.82
CA ASN A 45 -18.12 19.86 20.01
C ASN A 45 -17.28 20.53 18.92
N MET A 46 -17.85 20.75 17.75
CA MET A 46 -17.21 21.37 16.59
C MET A 46 -17.88 22.68 16.23
N VAL A 47 -17.08 23.73 16.12
CA VAL A 47 -17.52 25.09 15.74
C VAL A 47 -16.67 25.56 14.54
N GLY A 48 -17.23 26.36 13.65
CA GLY A 48 -16.45 26.93 12.55
C GLY A 48 -17.24 27.35 11.32
N ASP A 49 -16.52 27.69 10.24
CA ASP A 49 -17.06 28.14 8.96
C ASP A 49 -16.97 27.02 7.91
N TYR A 50 -17.64 25.89 8.15
CA TYR A 50 -17.63 24.71 7.29
C TYR A 50 -19.04 24.32 6.82
N PHE A 51 -19.12 23.53 5.74
CA PHE A 51 -20.40 23.02 5.21
C PHE A 51 -20.70 21.63 5.79
N LEU A 52 -21.81 21.55 6.53
CA LEU A 52 -22.39 20.29 7.00
C LEU A 52 -23.16 19.62 5.87
N LEU A 53 -22.97 18.31 5.70
CA LEU A 53 -23.67 17.44 4.78
C LEU A 53 -24.47 16.35 5.49
N GLY A 54 -24.05 15.97 6.71
CA GLY A 54 -24.65 14.93 7.55
C GLY A 54 -24.86 15.39 9.00
N ASP A 55 -25.28 14.47 9.87
CA ASP A 55 -25.45 14.71 11.30
C ASP A 55 -24.10 14.59 12.01
N ILE A 56 -23.49 15.74 12.32
CA ILE A 56 -22.18 15.78 12.96
C ILE A 56 -22.17 15.13 14.34
N ASP A 57 -23.27 15.24 15.11
CA ASP A 57 -23.34 14.75 16.47
C ASP A 57 -23.52 13.21 16.50
N HIS A 58 -24.48 12.69 15.74
CA HIS A 58 -24.80 11.26 15.74
C HIS A 58 -23.88 10.42 14.86
N ASP A 59 -23.51 10.92 13.68
CA ASP A 59 -22.72 10.15 12.72
C ASP A 59 -21.21 10.23 12.99
N PHE A 60 -20.77 11.15 13.86
CA PHE A 60 -19.36 11.43 14.06
C PHE A 60 -18.93 11.65 15.51
N LEU A 61 -19.37 12.76 16.16
CA LEU A 61 -18.82 13.16 17.46
C LEU A 61 -19.21 12.20 18.58
N TYR A 62 -20.40 11.59 18.51
CA TYR A 62 -20.85 10.60 19.48
C TYR A 62 -19.91 9.38 19.55
N LEU A 63 -19.31 8.99 18.43
CA LEU A 63 -18.39 7.86 18.36
C LEU A 63 -17.11 8.09 19.17
N LEU A 64 -16.73 9.35 19.38
CA LEU A 64 -15.53 9.73 20.13
C LEU A 64 -15.74 9.78 21.63
N LYS A 65 -16.99 9.80 22.10
CA LYS A 65 -17.29 9.80 23.52
C LYS A 65 -16.83 8.50 24.18
N GLY A 66 -16.07 8.61 25.27
CA GLY A 66 -15.45 7.47 25.96
C GLY A 66 -14.18 6.93 25.29
N CYS A 67 -13.72 7.56 24.19
CA CYS A 67 -12.47 7.23 23.56
C CYS A 67 -11.28 7.85 24.31
N GLU A 68 -10.18 7.14 24.41
CA GLU A 68 -8.93 7.73 24.91
C GLU A 68 -8.46 8.84 23.97
N PHE A 69 -8.04 9.98 24.55
CA PHE A 69 -7.56 11.13 23.76
C PHE A 69 -6.11 10.89 23.30
N THR A 70 -5.95 9.86 22.48
CA THR A 70 -4.72 9.55 21.74
C THR A 70 -5.02 9.53 20.25
N ARG A 71 -4.01 9.81 19.44
CA ARG A 71 -4.18 9.82 17.98
C ARG A 71 -4.61 8.44 17.47
N GLU A 72 -3.96 7.39 17.98
CA GLU A 72 -4.20 6.00 17.62
C GLU A 72 -5.64 5.57 17.95
N ALA A 73 -6.13 5.86 19.16
CA ALA A 73 -7.47 5.49 19.57
C ALA A 73 -8.56 6.24 18.78
N VAL A 74 -8.35 7.52 18.49
CA VAL A 74 -9.28 8.33 17.67
C VAL A 74 -9.23 7.88 16.20
N GLU A 75 -8.06 7.54 15.67
CA GLU A 75 -7.90 7.03 14.31
C GLU A 75 -8.62 5.69 14.14
N GLU A 76 -8.41 4.74 15.04
CA GLU A 76 -9.07 3.43 15.06
C GLU A 76 -10.60 3.55 15.15
N ARG A 77 -11.09 4.46 16.00
CA ARG A 77 -12.53 4.67 16.20
C ARG A 77 -13.24 5.22 14.96
N LEU A 78 -12.52 5.96 14.12
CA LEU A 78 -13.05 6.64 12.93
C LEU A 78 -12.57 6.03 11.60
N GLU A 79 -11.85 4.92 11.61
CA GLU A 79 -11.24 4.34 10.41
C GLU A 79 -12.27 4.02 9.31
N ASP A 80 -13.45 3.55 9.69
CA ASP A 80 -14.53 3.17 8.78
C ASP A 80 -15.46 4.34 8.42
N ILE A 81 -15.24 5.54 8.97
CA ILE A 81 -16.12 6.70 8.78
C ILE A 81 -15.55 7.62 7.69
N ASP A 82 -16.31 7.81 6.62
CA ASP A 82 -16.00 8.84 5.63
C ASP A 82 -16.46 10.23 6.08
N LEU A 83 -15.60 10.95 6.79
CA LEU A 83 -15.90 12.28 7.31
C LEU A 83 -16.30 13.29 6.21
N SER A 84 -15.96 13.04 4.94
CA SER A 84 -16.33 13.93 3.83
C SER A 84 -17.82 13.91 3.51
N THR A 85 -18.54 12.88 3.95
CA THR A 85 -20.02 12.79 3.87
C THR A 85 -20.73 13.59 4.94
N ILE A 86 -20.03 13.97 6.02
CA ILE A 86 -20.55 14.71 7.16
C ILE A 86 -20.15 16.18 7.09
N ILE A 87 -18.88 16.46 6.88
CA ILE A 87 -18.34 17.81 6.63
C ILE A 87 -17.69 17.82 5.26
N ARG A 88 -18.16 18.69 4.37
CA ARG A 88 -17.70 18.76 2.98
C ARG A 88 -16.18 18.86 2.88
N GLY A 89 -15.55 17.83 2.27
CA GLY A 89 -14.13 17.78 2.01
C GLY A 89 -13.23 17.46 3.21
N LEU A 90 -13.79 17.22 4.41
CA LEU A 90 -13.01 16.85 5.58
C LEU A 90 -12.57 15.39 5.47
N LYS A 91 -11.27 15.15 5.62
CA LYS A 91 -10.68 13.80 5.71
C LYS A 91 -10.25 13.50 7.14
N LEU A 92 -10.26 12.23 7.54
CA LEU A 92 -9.84 11.77 8.87
C LEU A 92 -8.50 12.39 9.31
N ARG A 93 -7.52 12.40 8.44
CA ARG A 93 -6.20 12.98 8.73
C ARG A 93 -6.24 14.48 9.05
N GLN A 94 -7.12 15.24 8.41
CA GLN A 94 -7.28 16.67 8.72
C GLN A 94 -7.91 16.86 10.08
N PHE A 95 -8.87 16.00 10.43
CA PHE A 95 -9.46 15.99 11.77
C PHE A 95 -8.44 15.60 12.85
N LEU A 96 -7.66 14.54 12.63
CA LEU A 96 -6.55 14.17 13.52
C LEU A 96 -5.52 15.30 13.66
N ARG A 97 -5.23 16.01 12.56
CA ARG A 97 -4.37 17.19 12.61
C ARG A 97 -4.98 18.34 13.41
N LEU A 98 -6.29 18.53 13.36
CA LEU A 98 -6.98 19.50 14.20
C LEU A 98 -6.79 19.17 15.67
N LEU A 99 -7.01 17.92 16.07
CA LEU A 99 -6.96 17.49 17.47
C LEU A 99 -5.55 17.44 18.05
N PHE A 100 -4.60 16.86 17.31
CA PHE A 100 -3.26 16.50 17.80
C PHE A 100 -2.11 17.31 17.17
N GLY A 101 -2.44 18.21 16.24
CA GLY A 101 -1.42 18.93 15.47
C GLY A 101 -0.83 18.10 14.31
N ARG A 102 0.25 18.59 13.71
CA ARG A 102 0.98 17.83 12.69
C ARG A 102 1.64 16.63 13.36
N GLU A 103 1.54 15.47 12.71
CA GLU A 103 2.42 14.36 13.10
C GLU A 103 3.88 14.83 13.02
N PRO A 104 4.73 14.40 13.97
CA PRO A 104 6.16 14.62 13.84
C PRO A 104 6.61 14.01 12.52
N HIS A 105 6.95 14.86 11.57
CA HIS A 105 7.45 14.44 10.27
C HIS A 105 8.85 13.87 10.50
N VAL A 106 9.00 12.56 10.44
CA VAL A 106 10.32 11.94 10.44
C VAL A 106 11.03 12.44 9.18
N MET A 107 12.04 13.32 9.34
CA MET A 107 12.72 13.92 8.20
C MET A 107 13.39 12.85 7.35
N LYS A 108 13.14 12.90 6.04
CA LYS A 108 13.77 11.98 5.09
C LYS A 108 15.29 12.10 5.17
N PRO A 109 16.01 11.03 5.51
CA PRO A 109 17.45 11.08 5.72
C PRO A 109 18.20 11.30 4.40
N LYS A 110 19.44 11.81 4.50
CA LYS A 110 20.26 12.17 3.32
C LYS A 110 20.53 10.99 2.40
N TRP A 111 20.68 9.79 2.94
CA TRP A 111 20.96 8.56 2.18
C TRP A 111 19.75 8.03 1.37
N LEU A 112 18.53 8.56 1.59
CA LEU A 112 17.35 8.29 0.76
C LEU A 112 17.19 9.25 -0.43
N LYS A 113 18.20 10.03 -0.77
CA LYS A 113 18.16 10.89 -1.95
C LYS A 113 18.33 10.06 -3.23
N ILE A 114 17.46 10.32 -4.19
CA ILE A 114 17.51 9.72 -5.53
C ILE A 114 18.10 10.77 -6.46
N ASP A 115 19.07 10.39 -7.26
CA ASP A 115 19.61 11.25 -8.31
C ASP A 115 18.65 11.25 -9.52
N LEU A 116 18.08 12.42 -9.83
CA LEU A 116 17.12 12.61 -10.90
C LEU A 116 17.77 13.07 -12.22
N THR A 117 19.10 13.04 -12.33
CA THR A 117 19.85 13.67 -13.45
C THR A 117 19.71 12.97 -14.80
N SER A 118 19.07 11.81 -14.89
CA SER A 118 19.00 11.01 -16.13
C SER A 118 17.66 11.12 -16.86
N LYS A 119 17.16 12.31 -17.14
CA LYS A 119 15.87 12.51 -17.83
C LYS A 119 15.82 12.06 -19.30
N LYS A 120 16.95 11.85 -19.99
CA LYS A 120 16.99 11.65 -21.46
C LYS A 120 16.70 10.23 -21.94
N SER A 121 16.92 9.17 -21.15
CA SER A 121 16.82 7.79 -21.62
C SER A 121 15.54 7.04 -21.20
N THR A 122 14.72 7.63 -20.35
CA THR A 122 13.41 7.04 -19.97
C THR A 122 12.36 7.13 -21.07
N GLY A 123 12.59 7.94 -22.10
CA GLY A 123 11.63 8.24 -23.18
C GLY A 123 11.32 7.04 -24.07
N GLU A 124 12.29 6.16 -24.36
CA GLU A 124 12.06 4.99 -25.21
C GLU A 124 11.11 4.00 -24.53
N THR A 125 11.40 3.61 -23.29
CA THR A 125 10.52 2.70 -22.52
C THR A 125 9.13 3.31 -22.31
N ALA A 126 9.05 4.59 -21.96
CA ALA A 126 7.78 5.30 -21.82
C ALA A 126 6.98 5.32 -23.13
N GLY A 127 7.64 5.56 -24.25
CA GLY A 127 7.01 5.56 -25.59
C GLY A 127 6.44 4.19 -25.98
N ILE A 128 7.16 3.11 -25.72
CA ILE A 128 6.69 1.74 -25.97
C ILE A 128 5.47 1.44 -25.09
N LEU A 129 5.52 1.71 -23.80
CA LEU A 129 4.41 1.47 -22.88
C LEU A 129 3.17 2.28 -23.25
N ALA A 130 3.34 3.56 -23.61
CA ALA A 130 2.25 4.41 -24.05
C ALA A 130 1.62 3.92 -25.36
N LYS A 131 2.43 3.53 -26.35
CA LYS A 131 1.98 2.98 -27.63
C LYS A 131 1.11 1.73 -27.46
N HIS A 132 1.42 0.91 -26.49
CA HIS A 132 0.67 -0.32 -26.20
C HIS A 132 -0.42 -0.13 -25.14
N HIS A 133 -0.65 1.11 -24.67
CA HIS A 133 -1.63 1.43 -23.61
C HIS A 133 -1.51 0.54 -22.39
N LEU A 134 -0.29 0.36 -21.89
CA LEU A 134 -0.01 -0.50 -20.73
C LEU A 134 0.21 0.27 -19.45
N ASN A 135 -0.27 -0.33 -18.37
CA ASN A 135 -0.03 0.14 -17.02
C ASN A 135 1.26 -0.47 -16.46
N THR A 136 1.97 0.27 -15.60
CA THR A 136 3.11 -0.24 -14.85
C THR A 136 3.00 0.15 -13.39
N ILE A 137 3.36 -0.75 -12.50
CA ILE A 137 3.47 -0.42 -11.08
C ILE A 137 4.58 0.60 -10.82
N CYS A 138 5.54 0.73 -11.74
CA CYS A 138 6.59 1.76 -11.68
C CYS A 138 6.00 3.18 -11.72
N THR A 139 4.90 3.38 -12.46
CA THR A 139 4.19 4.66 -12.55
C THR A 139 3.14 4.80 -11.49
N SER A 140 2.21 3.86 -11.37
CA SER A 140 1.10 3.92 -10.40
C SER A 140 1.61 3.90 -8.96
N GLY A 141 2.64 3.11 -8.66
CA GLY A 141 3.25 3.00 -7.34
C GLY A 141 4.28 4.08 -7.00
N LEU A 142 4.51 5.10 -7.87
CA LEU A 142 5.52 6.14 -7.68
C LEU A 142 6.91 5.57 -7.34
N CYS A 143 7.33 4.52 -8.06
CA CYS A 143 8.56 3.79 -7.77
C CYS A 143 9.80 4.68 -7.86
N PRO A 144 10.66 4.73 -6.82
CA PRO A 144 11.87 5.55 -6.82
C PRO A 144 12.88 5.11 -7.88
N ASN A 145 12.92 3.83 -8.25
CA ASN A 145 13.88 3.25 -9.19
C ASN A 145 13.42 3.31 -10.65
N ARG A 146 12.27 3.96 -10.93
CA ARG A 146 11.69 4.00 -12.28
C ARG A 146 12.68 4.45 -13.36
N SER A 147 13.42 5.51 -13.10
CA SER A 147 14.37 6.06 -14.07
C SER A 147 15.50 5.09 -14.38
N GLU A 148 16.09 4.47 -13.37
CA GLU A 148 17.14 3.46 -13.49
C GLU A 148 16.66 2.23 -14.25
N CYS A 149 15.54 1.63 -13.80
CA CYS A 149 14.98 0.44 -14.44
C CYS A 149 14.59 0.69 -15.91
N TRP A 150 13.98 1.83 -16.21
CA TRP A 150 13.58 2.16 -17.58
C TRP A 150 14.78 2.44 -18.51
N MET A 151 15.86 2.98 -17.97
CA MET A 151 17.13 3.06 -18.72
C MET A 151 17.71 1.69 -19.04
N ALA A 152 17.60 0.77 -18.10
CA ALA A 152 17.98 -0.63 -18.28
C ALA A 152 16.94 -1.44 -19.10
N ARG A 153 15.95 -0.79 -19.72
CA ARG A 153 14.84 -1.41 -20.47
C ARG A 153 14.06 -2.44 -19.65
N THR A 154 13.94 -2.22 -18.33
CA THR A 154 13.22 -3.09 -17.42
C THR A 154 11.97 -2.35 -16.92
N ALA A 155 10.83 -3.01 -16.92
CA ALA A 155 9.58 -2.50 -16.36
C ALA A 155 8.77 -3.64 -15.75
N THR A 156 8.06 -3.36 -14.64
CA THR A 156 7.08 -4.31 -14.10
C THR A 156 5.73 -3.96 -14.71
N LEU A 157 5.26 -4.82 -15.60
CA LEU A 157 3.99 -4.64 -16.30
C LEU A 157 2.84 -5.00 -15.37
N MET A 158 1.82 -4.14 -15.32
CA MET A 158 0.65 -4.32 -14.47
C MET A 158 -0.58 -4.59 -15.34
N ILE A 159 -1.20 -5.76 -15.15
CA ILE A 159 -2.36 -6.25 -15.89
C ILE A 159 -3.66 -6.13 -15.07
N GLY A 160 -4.79 -6.36 -15.73
CA GLY A 160 -6.11 -6.27 -15.11
C GLY A 160 -6.67 -4.86 -15.04
N GLY A 161 -6.01 -3.90 -15.71
CA GLY A 161 -6.39 -2.48 -15.75
C GLY A 161 -5.57 -1.60 -14.79
N ASP A 162 -6.12 -0.44 -14.43
CA ASP A 162 -5.48 0.61 -13.63
C ASP A 162 -6.19 0.88 -12.29
N ILE A 163 -7.33 0.24 -12.04
CA ILE A 163 -8.13 0.40 -10.82
C ILE A 163 -8.17 -0.93 -10.07
N CYS A 164 -7.75 -0.90 -8.80
CA CYS A 164 -7.76 -2.04 -7.90
C CYS A 164 -9.06 -2.08 -7.10
N THR A 165 -9.61 -3.26 -6.87
CA THR A 165 -10.78 -3.45 -5.97
C THR A 165 -10.42 -3.21 -4.50
N ARG A 166 -9.14 -3.26 -4.14
CA ARG A 166 -8.64 -3.11 -2.77
C ARG A 166 -8.02 -1.74 -2.54
N LYS A 167 -8.08 -1.28 -1.28
CA LYS A 167 -7.56 0.03 -0.84
C LYS A 167 -6.48 -0.16 0.23
N CYS A 168 -5.36 -0.80 -0.13
CA CYS A 168 -4.23 -0.95 0.79
C CYS A 168 -3.61 0.42 1.11
N ARG A 169 -3.44 0.74 2.40
CA ARG A 169 -3.07 2.08 2.87
C ARG A 169 -1.64 2.51 2.53
N PHE A 170 -0.82 1.60 2.02
CA PHE A 170 0.53 1.90 1.52
C PHE A 170 0.58 2.12 0.00
N CYS A 171 -0.46 1.69 -0.74
CA CYS A 171 -0.43 1.56 -2.20
C CYS A 171 -1.03 2.79 -2.89
N ASN A 172 -0.29 3.35 -3.85
CA ASN A 172 -0.74 4.52 -4.62
C ASN A 172 -1.53 4.16 -5.89
N THR A 173 -1.80 2.87 -6.14
CA THR A 173 -2.67 2.45 -7.25
C THR A 173 -4.10 2.91 -6.98
N LEU A 174 -4.79 3.39 -8.02
CA LEU A 174 -6.18 3.84 -7.91
C LEU A 174 -7.06 2.70 -7.39
N SER A 175 -7.90 3.02 -6.42
CA SER A 175 -8.85 2.08 -5.81
C SER A 175 -10.28 2.45 -6.19
N GLY A 176 -11.11 1.44 -6.45
CA GLY A 176 -12.51 1.66 -6.82
C GLY A 176 -13.11 0.50 -7.59
N ARG A 177 -14.14 0.81 -8.39
CA ARG A 177 -14.77 -0.17 -9.29
C ARG A 177 -14.01 -0.25 -10.62
N PRO A 178 -13.33 -1.37 -10.91
CA PRO A 178 -12.59 -1.53 -12.14
C PRO A 178 -13.51 -1.55 -13.39
N ARG A 179 -12.93 -1.24 -14.53
CA ARG A 179 -13.57 -1.44 -15.83
C ARG A 179 -13.55 -2.93 -16.21
N LEU A 180 -14.32 -3.32 -17.21
CA LEU A 180 -14.22 -4.66 -17.80
C LEU A 180 -12.78 -4.93 -18.26
N LEU A 181 -12.35 -6.18 -18.13
CA LEU A 181 -11.06 -6.60 -18.66
C LEU A 181 -10.98 -6.39 -20.17
N ASN A 182 -9.88 -5.84 -20.62
CA ASN A 182 -9.64 -5.67 -22.05
C ASN A 182 -9.12 -7.02 -22.62
N PRO A 183 -9.84 -7.67 -23.53
CA PRO A 183 -9.44 -8.97 -24.07
C PRO A 183 -8.13 -8.92 -24.87
N ASP A 184 -7.72 -7.73 -25.35
CA ASP A 184 -6.47 -7.51 -26.09
C ASP A 184 -5.27 -7.21 -25.18
N GLU A 185 -5.46 -6.99 -23.87
CA GLU A 185 -4.37 -6.67 -22.95
C GLU A 185 -3.28 -7.73 -22.94
N PRO A 186 -3.57 -9.06 -22.89
CA PRO A 186 -2.56 -10.10 -22.95
C PRO A 186 -1.63 -10.01 -24.16
N ARG A 187 -2.21 -9.80 -25.36
CA ARG A 187 -1.45 -9.64 -26.60
C ARG A 187 -0.55 -8.39 -26.56
N ARG A 188 -1.09 -7.25 -26.12
CA ARG A 188 -0.34 -5.99 -26.02
C ARG A 188 0.81 -6.08 -25.00
N VAL A 189 0.63 -6.80 -23.90
CA VAL A 189 1.68 -7.10 -22.92
C VAL A 189 2.81 -7.88 -23.62
N ALA A 190 2.49 -8.95 -24.34
CA ALA A 190 3.47 -9.77 -25.05
C ALA A 190 4.22 -8.98 -26.14
N GLU A 191 3.53 -8.14 -26.89
CA GLU A 191 4.14 -7.24 -27.89
C GLU A 191 5.10 -6.23 -27.24
N SER A 192 4.76 -5.71 -26.05
CA SER A 192 5.62 -4.80 -25.32
C SER A 192 6.88 -5.48 -24.76
N VAL A 193 6.76 -6.70 -24.26
CA VAL A 193 7.91 -7.54 -23.85
C VAL A 193 8.87 -7.69 -25.05
N LYS A 194 8.34 -7.95 -26.25
CA LYS A 194 9.12 -8.06 -27.49
C LYS A 194 9.78 -6.73 -27.89
N ALA A 195 9.00 -5.64 -27.87
CA ALA A 195 9.49 -4.31 -28.25
C ALA A 195 10.59 -3.80 -27.30
N LEU A 196 10.46 -4.08 -26.00
CA LEU A 196 11.46 -3.76 -24.97
C LEU A 196 12.65 -4.74 -24.99
N LYS A 197 12.57 -5.83 -25.75
CA LYS A 197 13.60 -6.90 -25.82
C LYS A 197 13.95 -7.45 -24.44
N LEU A 198 12.93 -7.69 -23.60
CA LEU A 198 13.14 -8.16 -22.24
C LEU A 198 13.62 -9.61 -22.24
N ARG A 199 14.75 -9.87 -21.61
CA ARG A 199 15.19 -11.22 -21.27
C ARG A 199 14.50 -11.77 -20.02
N TYR A 200 13.97 -10.85 -19.20
CA TYR A 200 13.28 -11.11 -17.95
C TYR A 200 12.10 -10.16 -17.82
N ALA A 201 10.90 -10.71 -17.77
CA ALA A 201 9.67 -9.94 -17.66
C ALA A 201 9.02 -10.17 -16.28
N VAL A 202 8.76 -9.09 -15.56
CA VAL A 202 8.01 -9.13 -14.31
C VAL A 202 6.59 -8.65 -14.58
N ILE A 203 5.62 -9.49 -14.25
CA ILE A 203 4.19 -9.21 -14.41
C ILE A 203 3.54 -9.15 -13.04
N THR A 204 2.76 -8.10 -12.81
CA THR A 204 1.89 -7.95 -11.63
C THR A 204 0.49 -7.57 -12.07
N SER A 205 -0.46 -7.47 -11.16
CA SER A 205 -1.82 -6.99 -11.45
C SER A 205 -2.35 -6.06 -10.38
N VAL A 206 -3.44 -5.38 -10.69
CA VAL A 206 -4.39 -4.93 -9.66
C VAL A 206 -5.19 -6.13 -9.15
N ASP A 207 -5.73 -6.04 -7.92
CA ASP A 207 -6.71 -7.04 -7.45
C ASP A 207 -8.04 -6.86 -8.19
N ARG A 208 -8.65 -7.99 -8.56
CA ARG A 208 -9.92 -8.07 -9.28
C ARG A 208 -10.92 -8.94 -8.53
N ASP A 209 -11.17 -8.58 -7.26
CA ASP A 209 -12.14 -9.28 -6.40
C ASP A 209 -13.58 -9.21 -6.94
N ASP A 210 -13.81 -8.36 -7.96
CA ASP A 210 -15.06 -8.22 -8.70
C ASP A 210 -15.31 -9.33 -9.73
N LEU A 211 -14.28 -10.14 -10.05
CA LEU A 211 -14.40 -11.23 -11.02
C LEU A 211 -14.61 -12.59 -10.33
N PRO A 212 -15.35 -13.51 -10.92
CA PRO A 212 -15.61 -14.84 -10.34
C PRO A 212 -14.34 -15.67 -10.09
N ASP A 213 -13.33 -15.49 -10.95
CA ASP A 213 -12.01 -16.15 -10.89
C ASP A 213 -10.90 -15.23 -10.39
N TYR A 214 -11.26 -14.07 -9.84
CA TYR A 214 -10.30 -13.07 -9.37
C TYR A 214 -9.24 -12.67 -10.42
N GLY A 215 -9.54 -12.88 -11.71
CA GLY A 215 -8.67 -12.59 -12.84
C GLY A 215 -7.68 -13.71 -13.21
N ALA A 216 -7.79 -14.91 -12.67
CA ALA A 216 -6.85 -16.01 -12.93
C ALA A 216 -6.76 -16.37 -14.43
N ALA A 217 -7.88 -16.45 -15.15
CA ALA A 217 -7.90 -16.73 -16.58
C ALA A 217 -7.14 -15.64 -17.39
N HIS A 218 -7.24 -14.39 -16.95
CA HIS A 218 -6.52 -13.28 -17.59
C HIS A 218 -5.00 -13.37 -17.38
N TRP A 219 -4.57 -13.82 -16.19
CA TRP A 219 -3.18 -14.13 -15.89
C TRP A 219 -2.64 -15.23 -16.81
N ILE A 220 -3.35 -16.38 -16.91
CA ILE A 220 -2.98 -17.50 -17.75
C ILE A 220 -2.80 -17.07 -19.20
N LYS A 221 -3.83 -16.39 -19.77
CA LYS A 221 -3.77 -15.89 -21.14
C LYS A 221 -2.61 -14.94 -21.39
N THR A 222 -2.30 -14.08 -20.41
CA THR A 222 -1.17 -13.15 -20.52
C THR A 222 0.17 -13.88 -20.59
N ILE A 223 0.37 -14.89 -19.75
CA ILE A 223 1.60 -15.68 -19.72
C ILE A 223 1.75 -16.49 -21.04
N GLU A 224 0.67 -17.10 -21.51
CA GLU A 224 0.65 -17.85 -22.77
C GLU A 224 1.02 -16.95 -23.96
N GLU A 225 0.45 -15.74 -24.05
CA GLU A 225 0.78 -14.79 -25.10
C GLU A 225 2.25 -14.31 -25.03
N ILE A 226 2.76 -14.06 -23.81
CA ILE A 226 4.19 -13.71 -23.64
C ILE A 226 5.07 -14.84 -24.18
N ARG A 227 4.81 -16.09 -23.82
CA ARG A 227 5.59 -17.26 -24.27
C ARG A 227 5.49 -17.46 -25.77
N ARG A 228 4.31 -17.29 -26.34
CA ARG A 228 4.09 -17.44 -27.78
C ARG A 228 4.93 -16.44 -28.59
N LEU A 229 5.03 -15.18 -28.14
CA LEU A 229 5.77 -14.13 -28.86
C LEU A 229 7.22 -13.98 -28.43
N ASN A 230 7.59 -14.47 -27.24
CA ASN A 230 8.92 -14.28 -26.62
C ASN A 230 9.36 -15.58 -25.91
N PRO A 231 9.64 -16.65 -26.65
CA PRO A 231 9.89 -17.97 -26.07
C PRO A 231 11.11 -18.02 -25.12
N ASP A 232 12.11 -17.18 -25.34
CA ASP A 232 13.34 -17.13 -24.55
C ASP A 232 13.25 -16.21 -23.32
N THR A 233 12.14 -15.48 -23.16
CA THR A 233 11.97 -14.56 -22.04
C THR A 233 11.64 -15.32 -20.77
N LYS A 234 12.43 -15.13 -19.71
CA LYS A 234 12.09 -15.62 -18.38
C LYS A 234 10.96 -14.77 -17.79
N ILE A 235 10.02 -15.43 -17.10
CA ILE A 235 8.81 -14.79 -16.55
C ILE A 235 8.81 -14.90 -15.04
N GLU A 236 8.70 -13.77 -14.36
CA GLU A 236 8.39 -13.66 -12.93
C GLU A 236 6.98 -13.10 -12.77
N LEU A 237 6.23 -13.68 -11.86
CA LEU A 237 4.90 -13.22 -11.50
C LEU A 237 4.91 -12.64 -10.09
N LEU A 238 4.17 -11.55 -9.87
CA LEU A 238 3.81 -11.05 -8.55
C LEU A 238 2.27 -11.08 -8.49
N ILE A 239 1.73 -12.19 -8.00
CA ILE A 239 0.29 -12.50 -8.04
C ILE A 239 -0.47 -11.95 -6.84
N PRO A 240 -1.78 -11.66 -6.97
CA PRO A 240 -2.68 -11.40 -5.85
C PRO A 240 -2.90 -12.67 -5.03
N ASP A 241 -3.63 -12.57 -3.91
CA ASP A 241 -3.94 -13.74 -3.07
C ASP A 241 -5.11 -14.59 -3.59
N PHE A 242 -5.78 -14.19 -4.69
CA PHE A 242 -6.98 -14.84 -5.24
C PHE A 242 -8.00 -15.21 -4.16
N MET A 243 -8.15 -14.38 -3.11
CA MET A 243 -8.98 -14.64 -1.92
C MET A 243 -8.72 -16.00 -1.25
N GLY A 244 -7.51 -16.55 -1.40
CA GLY A 244 -7.08 -17.83 -0.84
C GLY A 244 -7.57 -19.05 -1.61
N LYS A 245 -8.00 -18.90 -2.86
CA LYS A 245 -8.46 -20.02 -3.71
C LYS A 245 -7.25 -20.78 -4.28
N ALA A 246 -6.85 -21.85 -3.60
CA ALA A 246 -5.66 -22.63 -3.94
C ALA A 246 -5.70 -23.20 -5.38
N ASP A 247 -6.87 -23.57 -5.87
CA ASP A 247 -7.03 -24.08 -7.25
C ASP A 247 -6.75 -22.99 -8.30
N LEU A 248 -7.09 -21.74 -8.06
CA LEU A 248 -6.74 -20.64 -8.98
C LEU A 248 -5.24 -20.40 -8.98
N ILE A 249 -4.59 -20.43 -7.80
CA ILE A 249 -3.13 -20.33 -7.70
C ILE A 249 -2.48 -21.46 -8.50
N ARG A 250 -2.90 -22.73 -8.30
CA ARG A 250 -2.37 -23.88 -9.04
C ARG A 250 -2.57 -23.77 -10.54
N GLN A 251 -3.73 -23.29 -11.01
CA GLN A 251 -3.98 -23.05 -12.44
C GLN A 251 -3.00 -22.03 -13.02
N VAL A 252 -2.73 -20.91 -12.31
CA VAL A 252 -1.72 -19.93 -12.76
C VAL A 252 -0.32 -20.55 -12.72
N MET A 253 0.03 -21.33 -11.68
CA MET A 253 1.35 -21.99 -11.59
C MET A 253 1.54 -23.08 -12.67
N ALA A 254 0.46 -23.70 -13.16
CA ALA A 254 0.51 -24.65 -14.28
C ALA A 254 1.02 -24.03 -15.59
N THR A 255 1.08 -22.70 -15.68
CA THR A 255 1.78 -22.01 -16.76
C THR A 255 3.31 -22.04 -16.61
N HIS A 256 3.86 -22.64 -15.55
CA HIS A 256 5.29 -22.81 -15.27
C HIS A 256 6.12 -21.51 -15.31
N PRO A 257 5.79 -20.44 -14.60
CA PRO A 257 6.67 -19.28 -14.50
C PRO A 257 8.00 -19.68 -13.85
N HIS A 258 9.08 -18.93 -14.12
CA HIS A 258 10.40 -19.21 -13.54
C HIS A 258 10.44 -18.85 -12.05
N VAL A 259 9.74 -17.76 -11.70
CA VAL A 259 9.54 -17.30 -10.32
C VAL A 259 8.09 -16.84 -10.17
N ALA A 260 7.48 -17.16 -9.05
CA ALA A 260 6.21 -16.58 -8.66
C ALA A 260 6.30 -16.03 -7.24
N GLY A 261 5.76 -14.85 -7.04
CA GLY A 261 5.77 -14.18 -5.74
C GLY A 261 4.39 -13.70 -5.32
N HIS A 262 4.25 -13.57 -4.02
CA HIS A 262 3.18 -12.84 -3.37
C HIS A 262 3.77 -12.12 -2.16
N ASN A 263 3.56 -10.81 -2.04
CA ASN A 263 4.17 -10.05 -0.98
C ASN A 263 3.42 -10.17 0.35
N MET A 264 4.16 -10.30 1.45
CA MET A 264 3.64 -10.15 2.80
C MET A 264 3.30 -8.69 3.12
N GLU A 265 4.01 -7.76 2.52
CA GLU A 265 3.95 -6.30 2.64
C GLU A 265 4.35 -5.77 4.03
N THR A 266 3.95 -6.42 5.12
CA THR A 266 4.27 -6.07 6.51
C THR A 266 4.15 -7.28 7.44
N VAL A 267 4.44 -7.09 8.73
CA VAL A 267 4.36 -8.10 9.77
C VAL A 267 2.90 -8.42 10.18
N ARG A 268 2.68 -9.52 10.89
CA ARG A 268 1.36 -10.04 11.30
C ARG A 268 0.50 -8.98 11.98
N ARG A 269 1.00 -8.33 13.03
CA ARG A 269 0.27 -7.32 13.81
C ARG A 269 -0.20 -6.13 12.96
N LEU A 270 0.63 -5.69 12.02
CA LEU A 270 0.33 -4.51 11.20
C LEU A 270 -0.53 -4.83 9.96
N THR A 271 -0.64 -6.10 9.56
CA THR A 271 -1.39 -6.48 8.36
C THR A 271 -2.81 -5.92 8.30
N PRO A 272 -3.65 -6.01 9.37
CA PRO A 272 -5.02 -5.48 9.33
C PRO A 272 -5.09 -3.97 9.08
N SER A 273 -4.15 -3.19 9.64
CA SER A 273 -4.12 -1.73 9.51
C SER A 273 -3.43 -1.23 8.25
N VAL A 274 -2.61 -2.06 7.59
CA VAL A 274 -1.82 -1.71 6.39
C VAL A 274 -2.50 -2.19 5.11
N ARG A 275 -3.12 -3.38 5.14
CA ARG A 275 -3.75 -4.05 4.00
C ARG A 275 -5.25 -4.18 4.21
N SER A 276 -6.06 -3.73 3.25
CA SER A 276 -7.52 -3.62 3.41
C SER A 276 -8.24 -4.97 3.53
N VAL A 277 -7.99 -5.91 2.63
CA VAL A 277 -8.71 -7.19 2.50
C VAL A 277 -7.77 -8.38 2.71
N ALA A 278 -6.48 -8.19 2.43
CA ALA A 278 -5.49 -9.25 2.56
C ALA A 278 -5.25 -9.63 4.03
N ARG A 279 -4.95 -10.90 4.26
CA ARG A 279 -4.69 -11.47 5.58
C ARG A 279 -3.31 -12.10 5.61
N TYR A 280 -2.64 -12.03 6.74
CA TYR A 280 -1.28 -12.52 6.92
C TYR A 280 -1.17 -14.02 6.61
N GLU A 281 -2.02 -14.85 7.23
CA GLU A 281 -2.06 -16.30 7.04
C GLU A 281 -2.36 -16.68 5.59
N ARG A 282 -3.30 -15.97 4.96
CA ARG A 282 -3.63 -16.18 3.55
C ARG A 282 -2.42 -15.91 2.65
N SER A 283 -1.62 -14.90 2.96
CA SER A 283 -0.40 -14.62 2.20
C SER A 283 0.65 -15.72 2.34
N LEU A 284 0.78 -16.32 3.54
CA LEU A 284 1.63 -17.50 3.76
C LEU A 284 1.09 -18.71 2.97
N ASP A 285 -0.22 -18.92 2.95
CA ASP A 285 -0.83 -20.02 2.19
C ASP A 285 -0.58 -19.88 0.69
N VAL A 286 -0.65 -18.66 0.13
CA VAL A 286 -0.29 -18.41 -1.27
C VAL A 286 1.15 -18.82 -1.55
N LEU A 287 2.10 -18.42 -0.69
CA LEU A 287 3.52 -18.79 -0.84
C LEU A 287 3.72 -20.31 -0.78
N ARG A 288 3.02 -20.98 0.13
CA ARG A 288 3.05 -22.44 0.28
C ARG A 288 2.52 -23.15 -0.97
N GLU A 289 1.39 -22.67 -1.53
CA GLU A 289 0.84 -23.23 -2.78
C GLU A 289 1.79 -23.03 -3.97
N ILE A 290 2.46 -21.86 -4.08
CA ILE A 290 3.48 -21.62 -5.12
C ILE A 290 4.62 -22.64 -4.97
N ALA A 291 5.16 -22.81 -3.76
CA ALA A 291 6.25 -23.74 -3.49
C ALA A 291 5.87 -25.19 -3.76
N ASN A 292 4.65 -25.60 -3.35
CA ASN A 292 4.11 -26.94 -3.58
C ASN A 292 3.95 -27.27 -5.07
N CYS A 293 3.75 -26.27 -5.92
CA CYS A 293 3.74 -26.43 -7.38
C CYS A 293 5.16 -26.59 -7.99
N GLY A 294 6.22 -26.61 -7.19
CA GLY A 294 7.60 -26.72 -7.65
C GLY A 294 8.13 -25.42 -8.28
N ILE A 295 7.44 -24.30 -8.13
CA ILE A 295 7.85 -22.98 -8.63
C ILE A 295 8.70 -22.28 -7.58
N THR A 296 9.75 -21.57 -7.99
CA THR A 296 10.56 -20.74 -7.10
C THR A 296 9.69 -19.65 -6.48
N ALA A 297 9.37 -19.80 -5.19
CA ALA A 297 8.57 -18.84 -4.45
C ALA A 297 9.39 -17.63 -3.99
N LYS A 298 8.83 -16.43 -4.13
CA LYS A 298 9.42 -15.15 -3.74
C LYS A 298 8.44 -14.30 -2.97
N THR A 299 8.94 -13.55 -2.00
CA THR A 299 8.12 -12.58 -1.25
C THR A 299 8.92 -11.35 -0.90
N GLY A 300 8.23 -10.34 -0.39
CA GLY A 300 8.83 -9.16 0.19
C GLY A 300 7.92 -8.49 1.19
N PHE A 301 8.52 -7.72 2.09
CA PHE A 301 7.79 -6.82 2.97
C PHE A 301 8.59 -5.54 3.21
N MET A 302 7.86 -4.51 3.59
CA MET A 302 8.40 -3.16 3.81
C MET A 302 8.73 -2.98 5.28
N LEU A 303 9.80 -2.18 5.54
CA LEU A 303 10.20 -1.75 6.87
C LEU A 303 9.93 -0.25 7.04
N GLY A 304 9.63 0.16 8.28
CA GLY A 304 9.37 1.54 8.65
C GLY A 304 7.88 1.88 8.81
N LEU A 305 7.02 0.87 8.96
CA LEU A 305 5.59 1.01 9.25
C LEU A 305 5.28 0.91 10.76
N GLY A 306 6.28 0.58 11.60
CA GLY A 306 6.16 0.44 13.06
C GLY A 306 6.28 -1.00 13.57
N GLU A 307 6.83 -1.89 12.75
CA GLU A 307 7.22 -3.25 13.12
C GLU A 307 8.38 -3.24 14.13
N THR A 308 8.43 -4.24 15.00
CA THR A 308 9.57 -4.47 15.91
C THR A 308 10.60 -5.41 15.27
N HIS A 309 11.79 -5.48 15.87
CA HIS A 309 12.83 -6.39 15.43
C HIS A 309 12.36 -7.85 15.48
N GLU A 310 11.73 -8.24 16.59
CA GLU A 310 11.22 -9.59 16.84
C GLU A 310 10.16 -9.97 15.81
N GLU A 311 9.24 -9.06 15.48
CA GLU A 311 8.20 -9.29 14.47
C GLU A 311 8.78 -9.50 13.07
N ILE A 312 9.86 -8.79 12.73
CA ILE A 312 10.59 -8.98 11.47
C ILE A 312 11.18 -10.40 11.42
N LEU A 313 11.82 -10.85 12.52
CA LEU A 313 12.43 -12.18 12.59
C LEU A 313 11.37 -13.28 12.55
N GLU A 314 10.27 -13.14 13.28
CA GLU A 314 9.12 -14.05 13.23
C GLU A 314 8.54 -14.15 11.82
N THR A 315 8.38 -13.01 11.14
CA THR A 315 7.88 -12.98 9.76
C THR A 315 8.82 -13.72 8.80
N MET A 316 10.14 -13.63 8.98
CA MET A 316 11.11 -14.40 8.19
C MET A 316 10.96 -15.90 8.42
N ASP A 317 10.78 -16.34 9.67
CA ASP A 317 10.58 -17.75 10.03
C ASP A 317 9.27 -18.30 9.45
N ASP A 318 8.19 -17.54 9.57
CA ASP A 318 6.89 -17.86 8.96
C ASP A 318 7.00 -18.05 7.44
N ILE A 319 7.69 -17.14 6.75
CA ILE A 319 7.93 -17.23 5.32
C ILE A 319 8.72 -18.49 4.94
N LEU A 320 9.80 -18.78 5.66
CA LEU A 320 10.62 -19.98 5.42
C LEU A 320 9.81 -21.27 5.61
N SER A 321 8.88 -21.29 6.58
CA SER A 321 7.98 -22.43 6.83
C SER A 321 7.08 -22.78 5.64
N THR A 322 6.88 -21.85 4.71
CA THR A 322 6.09 -22.06 3.48
C THR A 322 6.89 -22.71 2.35
N GLY A 323 8.22 -22.83 2.48
CA GLY A 323 9.12 -23.25 1.40
C GLY A 323 9.58 -22.08 0.50
N CYS A 324 9.19 -20.84 0.80
CA CYS A 324 9.66 -19.65 0.09
C CYS A 324 11.11 -19.33 0.48
N GLN A 325 11.99 -19.21 -0.51
CA GLN A 325 13.44 -19.06 -0.31
C GLN A 325 14.02 -17.75 -0.84
N ARG A 326 13.18 -16.88 -1.41
CA ARG A 326 13.61 -15.58 -1.94
C ARG A 326 12.89 -14.45 -1.22
N LEU A 327 13.66 -13.53 -0.63
CA LEU A 327 13.15 -12.43 0.18
C LEU A 327 13.63 -11.08 -0.35
N THR A 328 12.72 -10.11 -0.38
CA THR A 328 13.05 -8.69 -0.60
C THR A 328 12.61 -7.84 0.58
N LEU A 329 13.52 -7.00 1.08
CA LEU A 329 13.25 -6.05 2.16
C LEU A 329 13.52 -4.63 1.66
N GLY A 330 12.53 -3.75 1.75
CA GLY A 330 12.62 -2.36 1.30
C GLY A 330 12.05 -1.37 2.30
N GLN A 331 12.50 -0.12 2.26
CA GLN A 331 11.91 0.94 3.08
C GLN A 331 10.53 1.32 2.56
N TYR A 332 9.53 1.37 3.44
CA TYR A 332 8.28 2.04 3.13
C TYR A 332 8.52 3.53 2.87
N LEU A 333 8.05 4.00 1.73
CA LEU A 333 8.07 5.41 1.39
C LEU A 333 6.63 5.87 1.18
N GLN A 334 6.18 6.80 1.98
CA GLN A 334 4.82 7.35 1.88
C GLN A 334 4.60 7.99 0.50
N PRO A 335 3.68 7.47 -0.34
CA PRO A 335 3.48 8.00 -1.69
C PRO A 335 2.89 9.40 -1.69
N THR A 336 1.85 9.63 -0.90
CA THR A 336 1.21 10.93 -0.72
C THR A 336 0.87 11.13 0.76
N VAL A 337 0.45 12.33 1.10
CA VAL A 337 0.05 12.68 2.47
C VAL A 337 -1.19 11.91 2.97
N ASP A 338 -1.95 11.30 2.09
CA ASP A 338 -3.15 10.53 2.43
C ASP A 338 -2.85 9.05 2.74
N HIS A 339 -1.60 8.60 2.55
CA HIS A 339 -1.14 7.24 2.87
C HIS A 339 -0.58 7.17 4.30
N LEU A 340 -0.33 5.95 4.78
CA LEU A 340 0.29 5.73 6.09
C LEU A 340 1.57 6.56 6.25
N PRO A 341 1.78 7.23 7.37
CA PRO A 341 3.02 7.93 7.64
C PRO A 341 4.18 6.95 7.82
N VAL A 342 5.40 7.37 7.43
CA VAL A 342 6.61 6.62 7.77
C VAL A 342 6.84 6.72 9.27
N LYS A 343 6.87 5.60 9.98
CA LYS A 343 7.13 5.57 11.43
C LYS A 343 8.63 5.60 11.74
N ALA A 344 9.46 4.97 10.87
CA ALA A 344 10.92 4.99 11.01
C ALA A 344 11.61 4.89 9.63
N TYR A 345 12.76 5.52 9.50
CA TYR A 345 13.68 5.28 8.38
C TYR A 345 14.79 4.33 8.84
N ILE A 346 14.75 3.11 8.30
CA ILE A 346 15.71 2.05 8.62
C ILE A 346 17.03 2.36 7.88
N THR A 347 18.15 2.32 8.58
CA THR A 347 19.45 2.66 7.98
C THR A 347 19.95 1.59 7.01
N PRO A 348 20.82 1.95 6.04
CA PRO A 348 21.42 0.96 5.14
C PRO A 348 22.15 -0.17 5.87
N GLU A 349 22.81 0.14 6.99
CA GLU A 349 23.52 -0.83 7.84
C GLU A 349 22.53 -1.83 8.47
N LYS A 350 21.36 -1.35 8.92
CA LYS A 350 20.32 -2.23 9.48
C LYS A 350 19.68 -3.11 8.41
N PHE A 351 19.51 -2.60 7.18
CA PHE A 351 19.12 -3.43 6.03
C PHE A 351 20.16 -4.50 5.71
N ALA A 352 21.46 -4.19 5.80
CA ALA A 352 22.53 -5.16 5.62
C ALA A 352 22.52 -6.23 6.71
N GLU A 353 22.28 -5.84 7.98
CA GLU A 353 22.10 -6.77 9.11
C GLU A 353 20.92 -7.72 8.87
N TYR A 354 19.75 -7.22 8.48
CA TYR A 354 18.58 -8.06 8.17
C TYR A 354 18.84 -9.00 6.98
N LYS A 355 19.62 -8.56 5.99
CA LYS A 355 20.05 -9.45 4.91
C LYS A 355 20.86 -10.61 5.42
N GLN A 356 21.84 -10.35 6.30
CA GLN A 356 22.70 -11.37 6.86
C GLN A 356 21.90 -12.36 7.72
N ILE A 357 21.04 -11.86 8.60
CA ILE A 357 20.14 -12.69 9.42
C ILE A 357 19.24 -13.58 8.54
N ALA A 358 18.66 -13.03 7.47
CA ALA A 358 17.81 -13.81 6.58
C ALA A 358 18.57 -14.93 5.88
N LEU A 359 19.82 -14.67 5.44
CA LEU A 359 20.69 -15.71 4.85
C LEU A 359 21.04 -16.80 5.88
N GLU A 360 21.37 -16.43 7.11
CA GLU A 360 21.65 -17.35 8.20
C GLU A 360 20.42 -18.21 8.57
N LYS A 361 19.22 -17.65 8.50
CA LYS A 361 17.97 -18.39 8.69
C LYS A 361 17.67 -19.41 7.57
N GLY A 362 18.28 -19.26 6.38
CA GLY A 362 18.18 -20.25 5.30
C GLY A 362 17.54 -19.73 4.00
N PHE A 363 17.28 -18.42 3.86
CA PHE A 363 16.91 -17.87 2.57
C PHE A 363 18.05 -18.02 1.58
N LYS A 364 17.75 -18.48 0.36
CA LYS A 364 18.77 -18.67 -0.69
C LYS A 364 19.14 -17.38 -1.41
N HIS A 365 18.19 -16.45 -1.49
CA HIS A 365 18.42 -15.17 -2.15
C HIS A 365 17.72 -14.05 -1.38
N VAL A 366 18.47 -13.03 -0.98
CA VAL A 366 17.96 -11.89 -0.22
C VAL A 366 18.44 -10.59 -0.86
N VAL A 367 17.48 -9.74 -1.24
CA VAL A 367 17.73 -8.36 -1.64
C VAL A 367 17.18 -7.44 -0.57
N SER A 368 18.04 -6.65 0.07
CA SER A 368 17.66 -5.82 1.20
C SER A 368 18.34 -4.46 1.10
N GLY A 369 17.55 -3.40 1.21
CA GLY A 369 18.07 -2.03 1.18
C GLY A 369 16.96 -0.99 1.07
N PRO A 370 17.26 0.27 1.38
CA PRO A 370 16.25 1.34 1.46
C PRO A 370 15.43 1.56 0.19
N LEU A 371 16.03 1.40 -0.98
CA LEU A 371 15.36 1.61 -2.28
C LEU A 371 14.89 0.29 -2.93
N VAL A 372 15.10 -0.86 -2.28
CA VAL A 372 14.65 -2.16 -2.80
C VAL A 372 13.14 -2.20 -2.95
N ARG A 373 12.69 -2.81 -4.03
CA ARG A 373 11.28 -3.12 -4.35
C ARG A 373 11.21 -4.56 -4.83
N SER A 374 10.03 -5.18 -4.83
CA SER A 374 9.84 -6.61 -5.15
C SER A 374 10.47 -7.02 -6.49
N SER A 375 10.47 -6.15 -7.48
CA SER A 375 11.04 -6.40 -8.82
C SER A 375 12.37 -5.68 -9.08
N TYR A 376 12.98 -5.08 -8.06
CA TYR A 376 14.28 -4.44 -8.21
C TYR A 376 15.36 -5.51 -8.35
N HIS A 377 16.16 -5.43 -9.42
CA HIS A 377 17.18 -6.43 -9.76
C HIS A 377 16.63 -7.87 -9.85
N ALA A 378 15.37 -8.03 -10.29
CA ALA A 378 14.65 -9.31 -10.27
C ALA A 378 15.34 -10.40 -11.11
N ALA A 379 16.10 -10.02 -12.15
CA ALA A 379 16.83 -10.95 -13.01
C ALA A 379 18.11 -11.54 -12.36
N GLU A 380 18.55 -10.97 -11.21
CA GLU A 380 19.75 -11.47 -10.54
C GLU A 380 19.46 -12.77 -9.77
N GLY A 381 20.38 -13.73 -9.90
CA GLY A 381 20.30 -15.01 -9.19
C GLY A 381 19.31 -16.03 -9.80
N ILE A 382 19.00 -15.92 -11.10
CA ILE A 382 18.17 -16.89 -11.85
C ILE A 382 18.94 -17.50 -13.00
#